data_b74e6e2fbdeb5c0a24951e28a49a19be
#
_entry.id   b74e6e2fbdeb5c0a24951e28a49a19be
#
_cell.length_a   1.000
_cell.length_b   1.000
_cell.length_c   1.000
_cell.angle_alpha   90.00
_cell.angle_beta   90.00
_cell.angle_gamma   90.00
#
_symmetry.space_group_name_H-M   'P 1'
#
loop_
_entity.id
_entity.type
_entity.pdbx_description
1 polymer ?
#
loop_
_entity_poly.entity_id
_entity_poly.type
_entity_poly.pdbx_seq_one_letter_code
_entity_poly.pdbx_strand_id
1 'polypeptide(L)'
;MGKHALKVPDTEQERQQLLDELTADHGPHWAEQYAPGSFGCHELLDRTALAADIVERYVRTHPACIQNQEWFALAEQAVAALQELYQRIGAAHLDDK
;
A
#
# COMPACT_ATOMS: atom_id res chain seq x y z
N MET A 1 -6.66 11.35 19.79
CA MET A 1 -6.24 11.20 19.47
C MET A 1 -5.79 10.79 18.76
N GLY A 2 -5.70 10.80 18.34
CA GLY A 2 -5.27 10.61 17.40
C GLY A 2 -4.60 9.83 17.30
N LYS A 3 -4.47 9.38 17.50
CA LYS A 3 -3.83 8.77 17.45
C LYS A 3 -3.67 7.95 16.67
N HIS A 4 -4.19 7.75 16.15
CA HIS A 4 -3.86 7.09 15.27
C HIS A 4 -3.33 7.62 14.35
N ALA A 5 -3.25 8.39 14.61
CA ALA A 5 -2.54 9.15 13.78
C ALA A 5 -1.42 8.39 13.25
N LEU A 6 -1.12 8.62 12.05
CA LEU A 6 -0.01 8.08 11.44
C LEU A 6 1.17 8.36 12.28
N LYS A 7 1.83 7.33 12.69
CA LYS A 7 3.08 7.53 13.37
C LYS A 7 4.14 7.68 12.32
N VAL A 8 4.03 8.75 11.57
CA VAL A 8 4.91 8.97 10.45
C VAL A 8 6.39 8.87 10.82
N PRO A 9 6.84 9.45 11.95
CA PRO A 9 8.25 9.31 12.32
C PRO A 9 8.68 7.86 12.47
N ASP A 10 7.86 7.03 13.15
CA ASP A 10 8.21 5.63 13.33
C ASP A 10 8.13 4.88 12.02
N THR A 11 7.11 5.17 11.23
CA THR A 11 6.93 4.55 9.93
C THR A 11 8.10 4.89 9.01
N GLU A 12 8.53 6.13 9.05
CA GLU A 12 9.63 6.57 8.20
C GLU A 12 10.95 5.92 8.62
N GLN A 13 11.16 5.74 9.92
CA GLN A 13 12.35 5.05 10.38
C GLN A 13 12.39 3.62 9.88
N GLU A 14 11.26 2.94 9.97
CA GLU A 14 11.18 1.57 9.50
C GLU A 14 11.39 1.51 7.99
N ARG A 15 10.77 2.42 7.26
CA ARG A 15 10.93 2.46 5.81
C ARG A 15 12.38 2.63 5.43
N GLN A 16 13.08 3.54 6.11
CA GLN A 16 14.48 3.80 5.83
C GLN A 16 15.34 2.58 6.13
N GLN A 17 15.03 1.89 7.22
CA GLN A 17 15.73 0.67 7.58
C GLN A 17 15.57 -0.41 6.51
N LEU A 18 14.34 -0.56 6.01
CA LEU A 18 14.08 -1.53 4.94
C LEU A 18 14.83 -1.16 3.66
N LEU A 19 14.91 0.13 3.35
CA LEU A 19 15.70 0.58 2.21
C LEU A 19 17.16 0.19 2.35
N ASP A 20 17.70 0.41 3.54
CA ASP A 20 19.09 0.08 3.80
C ASP A 20 19.35 -1.42 3.65
N GLU A 21 18.40 -2.23 4.12
CA GLU A 21 18.51 -3.68 4.01
C GLU A 21 18.48 -4.13 2.55
N LEU A 22 17.61 -3.53 1.76
CA LEU A 22 17.53 -3.87 0.35
C LEU A 22 18.82 -3.50 -0.37
N THR A 23 19.38 -2.34 -0.04
CA THR A 23 20.63 -1.92 -0.65
C THR A 23 21.77 -2.87 -0.27
N ALA A 24 21.80 -3.29 1.01
CA ALA A 24 22.81 -4.21 1.46
C ALA A 24 22.71 -5.56 0.77
N ASP A 25 21.47 -6.03 0.53
CA ASP A 25 21.24 -7.36 -0.05
C ASP A 25 21.42 -7.38 -1.56
N HIS A 26 21.07 -6.29 -2.24
CA HIS A 26 20.95 -6.29 -3.70
C HIS A 26 21.84 -5.29 -4.42
N GLY A 27 22.61 -4.51 -3.68
CA GLY A 27 23.51 -3.54 -4.28
C GLY A 27 22.85 -2.19 -4.50
N PRO A 28 23.64 -1.18 -4.93
CA PRO A 28 23.15 0.20 -4.96
C PRO A 28 22.16 0.51 -6.07
N HIS A 29 22.00 -0.36 -7.04
CA HIS A 29 21.14 -0.07 -8.21
C HIS A 29 19.82 -0.84 -8.20
N TRP A 30 19.49 -1.51 -7.10
CA TRP A 30 18.29 -2.33 -7.06
C TRP A 30 17.02 -1.53 -7.31
N ALA A 31 17.00 -0.27 -6.87
CA ALA A 31 15.78 0.55 -6.95
C ALA A 31 15.36 0.86 -8.38
N GLU A 32 16.31 0.80 -9.31
CA GLU A 32 16.00 1.14 -10.70
C GLU A 32 14.95 0.19 -11.30
N GLN A 33 14.92 -1.04 -10.84
CA GLN A 33 13.98 -2.03 -11.34
C GLN A 33 12.55 -1.78 -10.86
N TYR A 34 12.40 -0.92 -9.86
CA TYR A 34 11.10 -0.68 -9.23
C TYR A 34 10.66 0.78 -9.32
N ALA A 35 11.38 1.59 -10.06
CA ALA A 35 11.04 3.00 -10.22
C ALA A 35 9.74 3.16 -11.01
N PRO A 36 9.05 4.29 -10.85
CA PRO A 36 7.87 4.55 -11.67
C PRO A 36 8.18 4.35 -13.14
N GLY A 37 7.24 3.72 -13.85
CA GLY A 37 7.44 3.39 -15.26
C GLY A 37 8.07 2.02 -15.48
N SER A 38 8.61 1.41 -14.44
CA SER A 38 9.26 0.12 -14.57
C SER A 38 8.28 -1.04 -14.43
N PHE A 39 8.75 -2.21 -14.83
CA PHE A 39 7.96 -3.42 -14.66
C PHE A 39 7.68 -3.71 -13.17
N GLY A 40 8.68 -3.49 -12.32
CA GLY A 40 8.50 -3.72 -10.88
C GLY A 40 7.46 -2.79 -10.27
N CYS A 41 7.40 -1.55 -10.72
CA CYS A 41 6.38 -0.62 -10.25
C CYS A 41 5.00 -1.03 -10.75
N HIS A 42 4.92 -1.51 -11.98
CA HIS A 42 3.66 -2.01 -12.53
C HIS A 42 3.15 -3.21 -11.70
N GLU A 43 4.07 -4.06 -11.29
CA GLU A 43 3.72 -5.20 -10.46
C GLU A 43 3.11 -4.76 -9.13
N LEU A 44 3.67 -3.71 -8.52
CA LEU A 44 3.10 -3.17 -7.29
C LEU A 44 1.69 -2.64 -7.54
N LEU A 45 1.49 -1.94 -8.65
CA LEU A 45 0.18 -1.41 -9.00
C LEU A 45 -0.85 -2.54 -9.09
N ASP A 46 -0.51 -3.62 -9.79
CA ASP A 46 -1.40 -4.76 -9.92
C ASP A 46 -1.70 -5.42 -8.58
N ARG A 47 -0.68 -5.57 -7.75
CA ARG A 47 -0.86 -6.20 -6.45
C ARG A 47 -1.70 -5.34 -5.52
N THR A 48 -1.58 -4.03 -5.62
CA THR A 48 -2.39 -3.13 -4.81
C THR A 48 -3.86 -3.23 -5.21
N ALA A 49 -4.13 -3.31 -6.51
CA ALA A 49 -5.50 -3.48 -6.99
C ALA A 49 -6.08 -4.80 -6.50
N LEU A 50 -5.28 -5.86 -6.55
CA LEU A 50 -5.71 -7.17 -6.10
C LEU A 50 -6.02 -7.16 -4.59
N ALA A 51 -5.15 -6.53 -3.81
CA ALA A 51 -5.34 -6.46 -2.37
C ALA A 51 -6.61 -5.69 -2.04
N ALA A 52 -6.85 -4.58 -2.73
CA ALA A 52 -8.07 -3.79 -2.50
C ALA A 52 -9.31 -4.61 -2.80
N ASP A 53 -9.27 -5.37 -3.91
CA ASP A 53 -10.40 -6.20 -4.30
C ASP A 53 -10.67 -7.30 -3.27
N ILE A 54 -9.61 -7.93 -2.78
CA ILE A 54 -9.74 -8.99 -1.79
C ILE A 54 -10.35 -8.46 -0.49
N VAL A 55 -9.86 -7.32 -0.02
CA VAL A 55 -10.41 -6.75 1.22
C VAL A 55 -11.86 -6.35 1.01
N GLU A 56 -12.17 -5.75 -0.14
CA GLU A 56 -13.55 -5.35 -0.44
C GLU A 56 -14.49 -6.55 -0.47
N ARG A 57 -14.11 -7.60 -1.17
CA ARG A 57 -15.01 -8.73 -1.41
C ARG A 57 -15.10 -9.69 -0.22
N TYR A 58 -13.98 -9.94 0.43
CA TYR A 58 -13.92 -11.02 1.40
C TYR A 58 -13.89 -10.54 2.84
N VAL A 59 -13.62 -9.28 3.07
CA VAL A 59 -13.54 -8.74 4.42
C VAL A 59 -14.65 -7.74 4.67
N ARG A 60 -14.69 -6.65 3.90
CA ARG A 60 -15.65 -5.57 4.17
C ARG A 60 -17.08 -6.04 4.02
N THR A 61 -17.37 -6.85 3.02
CA THR A 61 -18.72 -7.31 2.78
C THR A 61 -19.02 -8.67 3.37
N HIS A 62 -18.09 -9.18 4.19
CA HIS A 62 -18.35 -10.43 4.90
C HIS A 62 -19.50 -10.21 5.89
N PRO A 63 -20.45 -11.15 5.96
CA PRO A 63 -21.61 -10.96 6.85
C PRO A 63 -21.25 -10.65 8.30
N ALA A 64 -20.19 -11.25 8.83
CA ALA A 64 -19.77 -10.95 10.19
C ALA A 64 -19.27 -9.53 10.33
N CYS A 65 -18.59 -9.02 9.31
CA CYS A 65 -18.07 -7.66 9.33
C CYS A 65 -19.23 -6.66 9.24
N ILE A 66 -20.19 -6.94 8.37
CA ILE A 66 -21.34 -6.05 8.17
C ILE A 66 -22.15 -5.92 9.46
N GLN A 67 -22.20 -6.96 10.27
CA GLN A 67 -22.97 -6.92 11.51
C GLN A 67 -22.34 -6.08 12.60
N ASN A 68 -21.09 -5.68 12.44
CA ASN A 68 -20.37 -4.94 13.48
C ASN A 68 -19.96 -3.58 12.92
N GLN A 69 -20.56 -2.53 13.47
CA GLN A 69 -20.35 -1.18 12.97
C GLN A 69 -18.88 -0.77 12.99
N GLU A 70 -18.19 -1.10 14.07
CA GLU A 70 -16.79 -0.72 14.22
C GLU A 70 -15.89 -1.47 13.25
N TRP A 71 -16.14 -2.75 13.11
CA TRP A 71 -15.35 -3.58 12.19
C TRP A 71 -15.57 -3.13 10.75
N PHE A 72 -16.82 -2.85 10.40
CA PHE A 72 -17.13 -2.42 9.05
C PHE A 72 -16.44 -1.11 8.73
N ALA A 73 -16.43 -0.17 9.67
CA ALA A 73 -15.77 1.10 9.48
C ALA A 73 -14.27 0.94 9.27
N LEU A 74 -13.65 0.04 10.05
CA LEU A 74 -12.22 -0.22 9.88
C LEU A 74 -11.91 -0.87 8.54
N ALA A 75 -12.76 -1.81 8.12
CA ALA A 75 -12.56 -2.47 6.82
C ALA A 75 -12.71 -1.46 5.69
N GLU A 76 -13.66 -0.54 5.82
CA GLU A 76 -13.86 0.50 4.82
C GLU A 76 -12.65 1.41 4.72
N GLN A 77 -12.07 1.76 5.86
CA GLN A 77 -10.84 2.57 5.88
C GLN A 77 -9.70 1.84 5.18
N ALA A 78 -9.60 0.54 5.39
CA ALA A 78 -8.55 -0.25 4.74
C ALA A 78 -8.72 -0.24 3.23
N VAL A 79 -9.94 -0.45 2.74
CA VAL A 79 -10.20 -0.42 1.30
C VAL A 79 -9.89 0.95 0.74
N ALA A 80 -10.35 2.02 1.42
CA ALA A 80 -10.11 3.37 0.96
C ALA A 80 -8.61 3.67 0.88
N ALA A 81 -7.84 3.22 1.88
CA ALA A 81 -6.41 3.45 1.88
C ALA A 81 -5.73 2.72 0.72
N LEU A 82 -6.15 1.49 0.44
CA LEU A 82 -5.58 0.74 -0.68
C LEU A 82 -5.94 1.38 -2.01
N GLN A 83 -7.16 1.88 -2.14
CA GLN A 83 -7.57 2.56 -3.36
C GLN A 83 -6.82 3.86 -3.57
N GLU A 84 -6.58 4.61 -2.50
CA GLU A 84 -5.78 5.83 -2.56
C GLU A 84 -4.35 5.50 -2.98
N LEU A 85 -3.79 4.44 -2.40
CA LEU A 85 -2.45 4.00 -2.76
C LEU A 85 -2.39 3.63 -4.24
N TYR A 86 -3.38 2.88 -4.71
CA TYR A 86 -3.45 2.50 -6.12
C TYR A 86 -3.44 3.73 -7.02
N GLN A 87 -4.25 4.73 -6.67
CA GLN A 87 -4.34 5.96 -7.46
C GLN A 87 -3.00 6.69 -7.51
N ARG A 88 -2.32 6.75 -6.39
CA ARG A 88 -1.06 7.47 -6.32
C ARG A 88 0.06 6.75 -7.05
N ILE A 89 0.11 5.42 -6.92
CA ILE A 89 1.09 4.64 -7.67
C ILE A 89 0.81 4.80 -9.16
N GLY A 90 -0.46 4.69 -9.55
CA GLY A 90 -0.83 4.80 -10.95
C GLY A 90 -0.46 6.12 -11.56
N ALA A 91 -0.70 7.21 -10.82
CA ALA A 91 -0.36 8.53 -11.31
C ALA A 91 1.13 8.66 -11.56
N ALA A 92 1.93 8.22 -10.59
CA ALA A 92 3.39 8.30 -10.73
C ALA A 92 3.90 7.41 -11.84
N HIS A 93 3.37 6.19 -11.91
CA HIS A 93 3.83 5.20 -12.88
C HIS A 93 3.50 5.63 -14.32
N LEU A 94 2.30 6.16 -14.53
CA LEU A 94 1.88 6.55 -15.87
C LEU A 94 2.44 7.90 -16.30
N ASP A 95 2.77 8.77 -15.35
CA ASP A 95 3.34 10.07 -15.68
C ASP A 95 4.81 9.98 -16.07
N ASP A 96 5.48 8.92 -15.66
CA ASP A 96 6.92 8.77 -15.90
C ASP A 96 7.12 8.09 -17.25
N LYS A 97 7.07 8.88 -18.28
CA LYS A 97 7.20 8.36 -19.64
C LYS A 97 8.45 8.78 -20.33
#